data_6c7592d47a6d2420569b5592fa783aec
#
_entry.id   6c7592d47a6d2420569b5592fa783aec
#
_cell.length_a   1.000
_cell.length_b   1.000
_cell.length_c   1.000
_cell.angle_alpha   90.00
_cell.angle_beta   90.00
_cell.angle_gamma   90.00
#
_symmetry.space_group_name_H-M   'P 1'
#
loop_
_entity.id
_entity.type
_entity.pdbx_description
1 polymer ?
#
loop_
_entity_poly.entity_id
_entity_poly.type
_entity_poly.pdbx_seq_one_letter_code
_entity_poly.pdbx_strand_id
1 'polypeptide(L)'
;IHEKADRIRDVIRYIKKFRNAVVVVYLDDRLLDSPNFSSHIRDICLIHEAGLKVILVPGAAKRISEILTEAKIQWSFHNNFRITPPQAMPLIKMAAFDVSNQIMTSFAGEKVTSVIGNWVRARSKGVIDGFDYGTSGEIDKLQIDAVKTILDNGFIPIFPCIGWSAAGKPYNISSVQLSQQIAIHLKADKLFYMVSDAEISSDNFTIPENIGTSAEGTVPAMNIEEVDQFIETNKALVNSMEISENSTEPLVVFKDKKTVSCETIFTLLKLAKTACNEGVDRVHIINGSIDGTVPCEIFSDLGSGTMIYTNNYGKIRDMTRDDISEVIALM
;
A
#
# COMPACT_ATOMS: atom_id res chain seq x y z
N ILE A 1 34.38 -1.80 -13.15
CA ILE A 1 34.68 -1.67 -11.71
C ILE A 1 34.11 -0.34 -11.18
N HIS A 2 34.30 0.80 -11.87
CA HIS A 2 33.83 2.12 -11.44
C HIS A 2 32.31 2.12 -11.24
N GLU A 3 31.52 1.73 -12.22
CA GLU A 3 30.06 1.70 -12.17
C GLU A 3 29.53 0.86 -10.98
N LYS A 4 30.14 -0.32 -10.73
CA LYS A 4 29.75 -1.15 -9.56
C LYS A 4 30.07 -0.46 -8.23
N ALA A 5 31.20 0.25 -8.15
CA ALA A 5 31.59 0.98 -6.96
C ALA A 5 30.64 2.17 -6.69
N ASP A 6 30.21 2.87 -7.74
CA ASP A 6 29.30 4.00 -7.62
C ASP A 6 27.90 3.52 -7.17
N ARG A 7 27.37 2.46 -7.73
CA ARG A 7 26.11 1.84 -7.24
C ARG A 7 26.18 1.46 -5.77
N ILE A 8 27.30 0.86 -5.31
CA ILE A 8 27.48 0.52 -3.89
C ILE A 8 27.53 1.79 -3.02
N ARG A 9 28.22 2.85 -3.46
CA ARG A 9 28.27 4.13 -2.74
C ARG A 9 26.89 4.75 -2.61
N ASP A 10 26.09 4.69 -3.66
CA ASP A 10 24.72 5.21 -3.67
C ASP A 10 23.83 4.43 -2.70
N VAL A 11 23.86 3.10 -2.74
CA VAL A 11 23.11 2.27 -1.77
C VAL A 11 23.52 2.62 -0.33
N ILE A 12 24.82 2.75 -0.03
CA ILE A 12 25.28 3.12 1.31
C ILE A 12 24.79 4.53 1.70
N ARG A 13 24.77 5.47 0.76
CA ARG A 13 24.25 6.84 0.97
C ARG A 13 22.76 6.79 1.32
N TYR A 14 21.96 6.03 0.59
CA TYR A 14 20.53 5.84 0.86
C TYR A 14 20.28 5.16 2.22
N ILE A 15 21.01 4.10 2.55
CA ILE A 15 20.93 3.47 3.88
C ILE A 15 21.18 4.49 5.01
N LYS A 16 22.21 5.33 4.86
CA LYS A 16 22.48 6.38 5.86
C LYS A 16 21.38 7.43 5.93
N LYS A 17 20.82 7.83 4.79
CA LYS A 17 19.75 8.84 4.68
C LYS A 17 18.45 8.35 5.33
N PHE A 18 18.08 7.09 5.10
CA PHE A 18 16.81 6.53 5.56
C PHE A 18 16.90 5.73 6.87
N ARG A 19 18.04 5.78 7.55
CA ARG A 19 18.17 5.14 8.86
C ARG A 19 17.15 5.72 9.84
N ASN A 20 16.42 4.84 10.53
CA ASN A 20 15.28 5.14 11.41
C ASN A 20 14.02 5.71 10.70
N ALA A 21 14.02 5.82 9.38
CA ALA A 21 12.82 6.19 8.64
C ALA A 21 11.70 5.17 8.89
N VAL A 22 10.48 5.66 9.06
CA VAL A 22 9.29 4.82 9.24
C VAL A 22 8.70 4.49 7.87
N VAL A 23 8.57 3.20 7.61
CA VAL A 23 8.06 2.68 6.34
C VAL A 23 6.86 1.77 6.62
N VAL A 24 5.71 2.11 6.06
CA VAL A 24 4.51 1.27 6.10
C VAL A 24 4.37 0.55 4.76
N VAL A 25 4.21 -0.76 4.80
CA VAL A 25 4.04 -1.59 3.61
C VAL A 25 2.67 -2.28 3.66
N TYR A 26 1.77 -1.90 2.78
CA TYR A 26 0.61 -2.71 2.45
C TYR A 26 1.04 -3.83 1.50
N LEU A 27 0.73 -5.07 1.84
CA LEU A 27 1.03 -6.24 1.03
C LEU A 27 -0.28 -6.91 0.60
N ASP A 28 -0.54 -6.94 -0.70
CA ASP A 28 -1.69 -7.63 -1.28
C ASP A 28 -1.59 -9.15 -1.03
N ASP A 29 -2.62 -9.77 -0.47
CA ASP A 29 -2.62 -11.20 -0.13
C ASP A 29 -2.55 -12.12 -1.36
N ARG A 30 -2.83 -11.62 -2.57
CA ARG A 30 -2.58 -12.37 -3.82
C ARG A 30 -1.10 -12.67 -4.04
N LEU A 31 -0.22 -11.84 -3.49
CA LEU A 31 1.23 -12.00 -3.61
C LEU A 31 1.77 -13.16 -2.77
N LEU A 32 1.02 -13.65 -1.78
CA LEU A 32 1.43 -14.79 -0.96
C LEU A 32 1.60 -16.07 -1.78
N ASP A 33 0.81 -16.21 -2.85
CA ASP A 33 0.89 -17.34 -3.78
C ASP A 33 1.81 -17.08 -4.97
N SER A 34 2.41 -15.88 -5.03
CA SER A 34 3.36 -15.52 -6.09
C SER A 34 4.69 -16.26 -5.92
N PRO A 35 5.36 -16.67 -7.01
CA PRO A 35 6.72 -17.21 -6.95
C PRO A 35 7.72 -16.22 -6.34
N ASN A 36 7.43 -14.92 -6.37
CA ASN A 36 8.28 -13.86 -5.85
C ASN A 36 8.04 -13.57 -4.35
N PHE A 37 7.07 -14.23 -3.69
CA PHE A 37 6.73 -13.93 -2.30
C PHE A 37 7.93 -14.03 -1.36
N SER A 38 8.72 -15.11 -1.48
CA SER A 38 9.92 -15.27 -0.63
C SER A 38 10.98 -14.20 -0.88
N SER A 39 11.09 -13.69 -2.12
CA SER A 39 11.98 -12.57 -2.44
C SER A 39 11.50 -11.27 -1.80
N HIS A 40 10.20 -10.98 -1.87
CA HIS A 40 9.61 -9.79 -1.22
C HIS A 40 9.82 -9.79 0.29
N ILE A 41 9.67 -10.94 0.94
CA ILE A 41 9.96 -11.06 2.39
C ILE A 41 11.43 -10.76 2.67
N ARG A 42 12.37 -11.31 1.88
CA ARG A 42 13.80 -11.00 2.03
C ARG A 42 14.10 -9.54 1.80
N ASP A 43 13.47 -8.91 0.82
CA ASP A 43 13.63 -7.48 0.55
C ASP A 43 13.15 -6.63 1.74
N ILE A 44 11.99 -6.97 2.31
CA ILE A 44 11.46 -6.30 3.51
C ILE A 44 12.40 -6.51 4.71
N CYS A 45 12.95 -7.71 4.89
CA CYS A 45 13.96 -7.97 5.92
C CYS A 45 15.23 -7.15 5.69
N LEU A 46 15.70 -7.05 4.45
CA LEU A 46 16.89 -6.28 4.08
C LEU A 46 16.75 -4.79 4.44
N ILE A 47 15.61 -4.18 4.13
CA ILE A 47 15.38 -2.77 4.48
C ILE A 47 15.26 -2.58 5.99
N HIS A 48 14.68 -3.54 6.71
CA HIS A 48 14.63 -3.53 8.17
C HIS A 48 16.03 -3.65 8.78
N GLU A 49 16.85 -4.57 8.30
CA GLU A 49 18.25 -4.74 8.73
C GLU A 49 19.12 -3.53 8.40
N ALA A 50 18.82 -2.83 7.31
CA ALA A 50 19.45 -1.56 6.96
C ALA A 50 19.10 -0.41 7.93
N GLY A 51 18.22 -0.65 8.89
CA GLY A 51 17.86 0.28 9.97
C GLY A 51 16.58 1.07 9.75
N LEU A 52 15.74 0.70 8.79
CA LEU A 52 14.42 1.29 8.63
C LEU A 52 13.42 0.63 9.61
N LYS A 53 12.47 1.41 10.10
CA LYS A 53 11.38 0.96 10.97
C LYS A 53 10.21 0.52 10.10
N VAL A 54 10.11 -0.77 9.84
CA VAL A 54 9.11 -1.34 8.93
C VAL A 54 7.85 -1.77 9.67
N ILE A 55 6.69 -1.45 9.11
CA ILE A 55 5.38 -1.90 9.55
C ILE A 55 4.71 -2.61 8.39
N LEU A 56 4.12 -3.78 8.63
CA LEU A 56 3.41 -4.54 7.61
C LEU A 56 1.91 -4.58 7.84
N VAL A 57 1.15 -4.31 6.78
CA VAL A 57 -0.31 -4.36 6.76
C VAL A 57 -0.74 -5.30 5.63
N PRO A 58 -0.91 -6.60 5.90
CA PRO A 58 -1.34 -7.52 4.86
C PRO A 58 -2.80 -7.32 4.48
N GLY A 59 -3.12 -7.42 3.19
CA GLY A 59 -4.45 -7.70 2.70
C GLY A 59 -4.89 -9.10 3.11
N ALA A 60 -6.20 -9.32 3.14
CA ALA A 60 -6.77 -10.65 3.34
C ALA A 60 -8.04 -10.86 2.50
N ALA A 61 -8.24 -10.06 1.47
CA ALA A 61 -9.47 -10.05 0.69
C ALA A 61 -9.70 -11.37 -0.05
N LYS A 62 -8.65 -11.92 -0.67
CA LYS A 62 -8.66 -13.21 -1.36
C LYS A 62 -8.96 -14.34 -0.37
N ARG A 63 -8.19 -14.42 0.71
CA ARG A 63 -8.35 -15.47 1.72
C ARG A 63 -9.72 -15.45 2.40
N ILE A 64 -10.25 -14.26 2.70
CA ILE A 64 -11.61 -14.09 3.21
C ILE A 64 -12.64 -14.62 2.20
N SER A 65 -12.51 -14.29 0.91
CA SER A 65 -13.42 -14.76 -0.14
C SER A 65 -13.42 -16.30 -0.23
N GLU A 66 -12.25 -16.92 -0.22
CA GLU A 66 -12.09 -18.38 -0.25
C GLU A 66 -12.82 -19.05 0.92
N ILE A 67 -12.54 -18.64 2.16
CA ILE A 67 -13.15 -19.21 3.36
C ILE A 67 -14.68 -19.02 3.40
N LEU A 68 -15.16 -17.84 3.01
CA LEU A 68 -16.60 -17.58 2.96
C LEU A 68 -17.28 -18.41 1.87
N THR A 69 -16.64 -18.62 0.73
CA THR A 69 -17.14 -19.49 -0.35
C THR A 69 -17.23 -20.95 0.12
N GLU A 70 -16.17 -21.45 0.73
CA GLU A 70 -16.13 -22.81 1.32
C GLU A 70 -17.25 -23.01 2.35
N ALA A 71 -17.48 -22.00 3.19
CA ALA A 71 -18.56 -22.00 4.19
C ALA A 71 -19.96 -21.71 3.62
N LYS A 72 -20.08 -21.44 2.31
CA LYS A 72 -21.33 -21.07 1.63
C LYS A 72 -22.03 -19.86 2.25
N ILE A 73 -21.25 -18.91 2.76
CA ILE A 73 -21.75 -17.64 3.29
C ILE A 73 -21.75 -16.62 2.16
N GLN A 74 -22.89 -15.98 1.93
CA GLN A 74 -23.00 -14.91 0.93
C GLN A 74 -22.43 -13.60 1.46
N TRP A 75 -21.80 -12.85 0.57
CA TRP A 75 -21.32 -11.49 0.81
C TRP A 75 -21.49 -10.64 -0.45
N SER A 76 -21.42 -9.34 -0.29
CA SER A 76 -21.39 -8.39 -1.38
C SER A 76 -20.35 -7.30 -1.10
N PHE A 77 -20.12 -6.43 -2.09
CA PHE A 77 -19.34 -5.21 -1.91
C PHE A 77 -20.22 -4.00 -2.18
N HIS A 78 -20.02 -2.98 -1.38
CA HIS A 78 -20.61 -1.66 -1.61
C HIS A 78 -19.57 -0.61 -1.25
N ASN A 79 -19.26 0.32 -2.17
CA ASN A 79 -18.22 1.34 -1.99
C ASN A 79 -16.89 0.76 -1.48
N ASN A 80 -16.43 -0.33 -2.06
CA ASN A 80 -15.19 -1.03 -1.70
C ASN A 80 -15.15 -1.65 -0.30
N PHE A 81 -16.29 -1.71 0.40
CA PHE A 81 -16.41 -2.41 1.66
C PHE A 81 -17.14 -3.72 1.50
N ARG A 82 -16.59 -4.78 2.07
CA ARG A 82 -17.23 -6.08 2.09
C ARG A 82 -18.40 -6.08 3.10
N ILE A 83 -19.59 -6.36 2.60
CA ILE A 83 -20.77 -6.54 3.44
C ILE A 83 -20.93 -8.04 3.72
N THR A 84 -20.91 -8.40 4.98
CA THR A 84 -21.06 -9.77 5.43
C THR A 84 -22.02 -9.85 6.61
N PRO A 85 -22.77 -10.95 6.75
CA PRO A 85 -23.63 -11.17 7.91
C PRO A 85 -22.78 -11.37 9.17
N PRO A 86 -23.31 -11.05 10.37
CA PRO A 86 -22.54 -11.14 11.63
C PRO A 86 -21.89 -12.50 11.91
N GLN A 87 -22.52 -13.60 11.49
CA GLN A 87 -21.98 -14.98 11.64
C GLN A 87 -20.72 -15.23 10.80
N ALA A 88 -20.41 -14.40 9.81
CA ALA A 88 -19.20 -14.50 9.01
C ALA A 88 -17.95 -14.04 9.79
N MET A 89 -18.11 -13.23 10.83
CA MET A 89 -16.96 -12.57 11.49
C MET A 89 -15.92 -13.53 12.07
N PRO A 90 -16.27 -14.68 12.66
CA PRO A 90 -15.28 -15.68 13.11
C PRO A 90 -14.39 -16.17 11.96
N LEU A 91 -14.97 -16.42 10.78
CA LEU A 91 -14.24 -16.86 9.58
C LEU A 91 -13.37 -15.75 8.99
N ILE A 92 -13.88 -14.53 8.94
CA ILE A 92 -13.12 -13.37 8.50
C ILE A 92 -11.89 -13.15 9.39
N LYS A 93 -12.09 -13.23 10.71
CA LYS A 93 -11.00 -13.14 11.68
C LYS A 93 -9.97 -14.26 11.46
N MET A 94 -10.42 -15.50 11.29
CA MET A 94 -9.54 -16.63 10.99
C MET A 94 -8.70 -16.37 9.74
N ALA A 95 -9.32 -15.96 8.63
CA ALA A 95 -8.64 -15.66 7.37
C ALA A 95 -7.58 -14.54 7.53
N ALA A 96 -7.92 -13.46 8.23
CA ALA A 96 -6.99 -12.36 8.45
C ALA A 96 -5.76 -12.75 9.28
N PHE A 97 -5.96 -13.60 10.29
CA PHE A 97 -4.86 -14.11 11.10
C PHE A 97 -4.06 -15.21 10.39
N ASP A 98 -4.68 -16.05 9.55
CA ASP A 98 -3.97 -17.04 8.71
C ASP A 98 -2.94 -16.35 7.82
N VAL A 99 -3.35 -15.30 7.10
CA VAL A 99 -2.45 -14.49 6.25
C VAL A 99 -1.30 -13.90 7.09
N SER A 100 -1.63 -13.29 8.23
CA SER A 100 -0.63 -12.68 9.09
C SER A 100 0.35 -13.71 9.67
N ASN A 101 -0.12 -14.91 10.04
CA ASN A 101 0.71 -16.00 10.53
C ASN A 101 1.62 -16.58 9.45
N GLN A 102 1.16 -16.67 8.20
CA GLN A 102 1.99 -17.10 7.08
C GLN A 102 3.18 -16.15 6.88
N ILE A 103 2.91 -14.85 6.92
CA ILE A 103 3.94 -13.81 6.80
C ILE A 103 4.90 -13.86 8.00
N MET A 104 4.37 -13.98 9.23
CA MET A 104 5.19 -14.11 10.43
C MET A 104 6.12 -15.33 10.36
N THR A 105 5.63 -16.45 9.85
CA THR A 105 6.43 -17.67 9.64
C THR A 105 7.58 -17.40 8.65
N SER A 106 7.30 -16.65 7.58
CA SER A 106 8.32 -16.29 6.59
C SER A 106 9.38 -15.36 7.18
N PHE A 107 9.01 -14.37 7.99
CA PHE A 107 9.98 -13.52 8.73
C PHE A 107 10.82 -14.33 9.71
N ALA A 108 10.23 -15.29 10.42
CA ALA A 108 10.98 -16.17 11.33
C ALA A 108 12.02 -17.00 10.57
N GLY A 109 11.71 -17.44 9.34
CA GLY A 109 12.67 -18.10 8.44
C GLY A 109 13.88 -17.23 8.10
N GLU A 110 13.69 -15.92 7.95
CA GLU A 110 14.74 -14.91 7.74
C GLU A 110 15.34 -14.37 9.07
N LYS A 111 15.02 -14.97 10.22
CA LYS A 111 15.49 -14.58 11.56
C LYS A 111 15.07 -13.18 12.02
N VAL A 112 14.03 -12.62 11.43
CA VAL A 112 13.46 -11.35 11.83
C VAL A 112 12.27 -11.57 12.76
N THR A 113 12.24 -10.86 13.88
CA THR A 113 11.14 -10.92 14.83
C THR A 113 10.01 -10.01 14.40
N SER A 114 8.82 -10.55 14.27
CA SER A 114 7.60 -9.79 14.00
C SER A 114 6.55 -10.02 15.08
N VAL A 115 5.64 -9.05 15.25
CA VAL A 115 4.65 -9.06 16.34
C VAL A 115 3.27 -8.72 15.76
N ILE A 116 2.28 -9.55 16.05
CA ILE A 116 0.87 -9.27 15.76
C ILE A 116 0.22 -8.77 17.06
N GLY A 117 -0.52 -7.66 16.98
CA GLY A 117 -1.18 -7.09 18.14
C GLY A 117 -2.58 -6.57 17.86
N ASN A 118 -3.31 -6.21 18.93
CA ASN A 118 -4.66 -5.66 18.85
C ASN A 118 -4.66 -4.12 18.95
N TRP A 119 -3.82 -3.47 18.19
CA TRP A 119 -3.60 -2.01 18.25
C TRP A 119 -4.68 -1.17 17.59
N VAL A 120 -5.62 -1.81 16.87
CA VAL A 120 -6.69 -1.11 16.15
C VAL A 120 -7.96 -1.13 16.98
N ARG A 121 -8.43 0.05 17.40
CA ARG A 121 -9.78 0.24 17.91
C ARG A 121 -10.69 0.59 16.75
N ALA A 122 -11.85 -0.05 16.72
CA ALA A 122 -12.82 0.11 15.64
C ALA A 122 -14.24 0.25 16.18
N ARG A 123 -15.05 0.90 15.37
CA ARG A 123 -16.51 0.97 15.57
C ARG A 123 -17.23 0.38 14.37
N SER A 124 -18.49 0.01 14.53
CA SER A 124 -19.32 -0.40 13.41
C SER A 124 -19.43 0.74 12.39
N LYS A 125 -19.33 0.41 11.10
CA LYS A 125 -19.65 1.35 10.03
C LYS A 125 -21.16 1.67 10.01
N GLY A 126 -21.99 0.73 10.45
CA GLY A 126 -23.43 0.92 10.58
C GLY A 126 -24.16 0.98 9.25
N VAL A 127 -25.27 1.71 9.23
CA VAL A 127 -26.09 1.93 8.04
C VAL A 127 -25.75 3.30 7.46
N ILE A 128 -25.33 3.35 6.20
CA ILE A 128 -25.02 4.58 5.47
C ILE A 128 -25.79 4.54 4.15
N ASP A 129 -26.54 5.59 3.84
CA ASP A 129 -27.36 5.71 2.61
C ASP A 129 -28.30 4.53 2.36
N GLY A 130 -28.82 3.95 3.45
CA GLY A 130 -29.74 2.81 3.40
C GLY A 130 -29.07 1.43 3.30
N PHE A 131 -27.74 1.37 3.21
CA PHE A 131 -26.98 0.12 3.20
C PHE A 131 -26.41 -0.21 4.58
N ASP A 132 -26.72 -1.41 5.09
CA ASP A 132 -26.13 -1.95 6.31
C ASP A 132 -24.79 -2.60 5.98
N TYR A 133 -23.70 -2.03 6.50
CA TYR A 133 -22.34 -2.54 6.28
C TYR A 133 -21.97 -3.76 7.16
N GLY A 134 -22.91 -4.29 7.94
CA GLY A 134 -22.79 -5.56 8.67
C GLY A 134 -21.58 -5.61 9.60
N THR A 135 -20.61 -6.45 9.28
CA THR A 135 -19.37 -6.64 10.07
C THR A 135 -18.24 -5.68 9.72
N SER A 136 -18.43 -4.81 8.73
CA SER A 136 -17.43 -3.80 8.39
C SER A 136 -17.33 -2.74 9.46
N GLY A 137 -16.09 -2.38 9.80
CA GLY A 137 -15.77 -1.37 10.79
C GLY A 137 -15.00 -0.19 10.20
N GLU A 138 -15.05 0.89 10.95
CA GLU A 138 -14.21 2.07 10.75
C GLU A 138 -13.17 2.12 11.85
N ILE A 139 -11.98 2.62 11.51
CA ILE A 139 -10.91 2.84 12.48
C ILE A 139 -11.31 3.99 13.38
N ASP A 140 -11.38 3.74 14.69
CA ASP A 140 -11.68 4.73 15.69
C ASP A 140 -10.40 5.29 16.33
N LYS A 141 -9.46 4.41 16.69
CA LYS A 141 -8.19 4.80 17.30
C LYS A 141 -7.11 3.75 17.03
N LEU A 142 -5.88 4.23 16.80
CA LEU A 142 -4.68 3.41 16.75
C LEU A 142 -3.86 3.57 18.04
N GLN A 143 -3.33 2.46 18.57
CA GLN A 143 -2.48 2.45 19.76
C GLN A 143 -1.02 2.74 19.36
N ILE A 144 -0.79 3.97 18.89
CA ILE A 144 0.48 4.38 18.26
C ILE A 144 1.68 4.25 19.19
N ASP A 145 1.54 4.55 20.48
CA ASP A 145 2.63 4.46 21.44
C ASP A 145 3.10 3.02 21.66
N ALA A 146 2.18 2.05 21.67
CA ALA A 146 2.52 0.64 21.70
C ALA A 146 3.26 0.20 20.43
N VAL A 147 2.82 0.68 19.27
CA VAL A 147 3.48 0.39 17.99
C VAL A 147 4.90 0.97 17.95
N LYS A 148 5.08 2.22 18.40
CA LYS A 148 6.42 2.84 18.51
C LYS A 148 7.35 2.02 19.42
N THR A 149 6.86 1.53 20.55
CA THR A 149 7.64 0.66 21.44
C THR A 149 8.12 -0.61 20.73
N ILE A 150 7.26 -1.25 19.91
CA ILE A 150 7.63 -2.43 19.14
C ILE A 150 8.72 -2.09 18.10
N LEU A 151 8.54 -0.98 17.38
CA LEU A 151 9.53 -0.49 16.40
C LEU A 151 10.87 -0.13 17.04
N ASP A 152 10.86 0.51 18.21
CA ASP A 152 12.07 0.91 18.94
C ASP A 152 12.84 -0.30 19.50
N ASN A 153 12.16 -1.43 19.72
CA ASN A 153 12.78 -2.70 20.07
C ASN A 153 13.30 -3.49 18.84
N GLY A 154 13.19 -2.94 17.63
CA GLY A 154 13.70 -3.57 16.42
C GLY A 154 12.82 -4.70 15.90
N PHE A 155 11.52 -4.71 16.20
CA PHE A 155 10.57 -5.70 15.71
C PHE A 155 9.68 -5.12 14.61
N ILE A 156 9.15 -6.00 13.75
CA ILE A 156 8.21 -5.63 12.70
C ILE A 156 6.77 -5.84 13.18
N PRO A 157 5.99 -4.77 13.43
CA PRO A 157 4.56 -4.91 13.70
C PRO A 157 3.81 -5.38 12.45
N ILE A 158 2.93 -6.38 12.61
CA ILE A 158 2.01 -6.87 11.57
C ILE A 158 0.59 -6.53 11.99
N PHE A 159 -0.16 -5.85 11.13
CA PHE A 159 -1.53 -5.40 11.37
C PHE A 159 -2.53 -6.20 10.56
N PRO A 160 -3.16 -7.26 11.12
CA PRO A 160 -4.29 -7.91 10.46
C PRO A 160 -5.43 -6.92 10.24
N CYS A 161 -6.28 -7.16 9.24
CA CYS A 161 -7.43 -6.30 8.90
C CYS A 161 -8.59 -6.42 9.92
N ILE A 162 -8.28 -6.53 11.20
CA ILE A 162 -9.25 -6.68 12.31
C ILE A 162 -9.10 -5.54 13.29
N GLY A 163 -10.19 -4.83 13.52
CA GLY A 163 -10.29 -3.86 14.59
C GLY A 163 -11.23 -4.31 15.69
N TRP A 164 -11.04 -3.81 16.90
CA TRP A 164 -11.78 -4.22 18.10
C TRP A 164 -12.52 -3.05 18.72
N SER A 165 -13.83 -3.22 18.98
CA SER A 165 -14.56 -2.23 19.77
C SER A 165 -14.09 -2.19 21.24
N ALA A 166 -14.53 -1.20 21.97
CA ALA A 166 -14.29 -1.10 23.42
C ALA A 166 -14.82 -2.33 24.20
N ALA A 167 -15.89 -2.95 23.71
CA ALA A 167 -16.47 -4.16 24.27
C ALA A 167 -15.80 -5.46 23.77
N GLY A 168 -14.72 -5.37 22.99
CA GLY A 168 -14.00 -6.54 22.45
C GLY A 168 -14.67 -7.18 21.23
N LYS A 169 -15.69 -6.56 20.63
CA LYS A 169 -16.30 -7.06 19.41
C LYS A 169 -15.38 -6.80 18.21
N PRO A 170 -15.03 -7.82 17.39
CA PRO A 170 -14.21 -7.64 16.21
C PRO A 170 -15.01 -7.06 15.03
N TYR A 171 -14.32 -6.29 14.20
CA TYR A 171 -14.80 -5.76 12.92
C TYR A 171 -13.80 -5.96 11.82
N ASN A 172 -14.29 -6.19 10.61
CA ASN A 172 -13.47 -6.25 9.40
C ASN A 172 -13.10 -4.82 8.94
N ILE A 173 -11.80 -4.54 8.84
CA ILE A 173 -11.26 -3.23 8.47
C ILE A 173 -10.61 -3.33 7.09
N SER A 174 -10.75 -2.29 6.28
CA SER A 174 -10.01 -2.19 5.03
C SER A 174 -8.50 -2.09 5.30
N SER A 175 -7.72 -3.09 4.88
CA SER A 175 -6.25 -3.10 5.05
C SER A 175 -5.59 -1.92 4.33
N VAL A 176 -6.11 -1.52 3.16
CA VAL A 176 -5.57 -0.39 2.38
C VAL A 176 -5.76 0.93 3.12
N GLN A 177 -6.95 1.15 3.71
CA GLN A 177 -7.22 2.32 4.55
C GLN A 177 -6.45 2.25 5.87
N LEU A 178 -6.31 1.04 6.45
CA LEU A 178 -5.54 0.85 7.68
C LEU A 178 -4.07 1.23 7.48
N SER A 179 -3.45 0.83 6.39
CA SER A 179 -2.06 1.20 6.09
C SER A 179 -1.89 2.71 5.93
N GLN A 180 -2.85 3.38 5.27
CA GLN A 180 -2.88 4.84 5.17
C GLN A 180 -2.97 5.50 6.56
N GLN A 181 -3.92 5.08 7.39
CA GLN A 181 -4.13 5.66 8.71
C GLN A 181 -2.92 5.45 9.64
N ILE A 182 -2.28 4.27 9.56
CA ILE A 182 -1.03 4.01 10.29
C ILE A 182 0.07 4.96 9.82
N ALA A 183 0.24 5.12 8.50
CA ALA A 183 1.25 6.01 7.95
C ALA A 183 1.03 7.47 8.37
N ILE A 184 -0.21 7.96 8.33
CA ILE A 184 -0.58 9.32 8.76
C ILE A 184 -0.26 9.53 10.26
N HIS A 185 -0.73 8.62 11.13
CA HIS A 185 -0.55 8.77 12.58
C HIS A 185 0.90 8.66 13.04
N LEU A 186 1.72 7.91 12.31
CA LEU A 186 3.17 7.80 12.57
C LEU A 186 3.98 8.87 11.84
N LYS A 187 3.36 9.65 10.96
CA LYS A 187 4.05 10.55 10.02
C LYS A 187 5.16 9.81 9.29
N ALA A 188 4.77 8.71 8.66
CA ALA A 188 5.72 7.83 7.99
C ALA A 188 6.46 8.56 6.88
N ASP A 189 7.74 8.26 6.73
CA ASP A 189 8.56 8.75 5.61
C ASP A 189 8.09 8.16 4.29
N LYS A 190 7.62 6.90 4.32
CA LYS A 190 7.13 6.22 3.13
C LYS A 190 5.94 5.29 3.43
N LEU A 191 4.99 5.26 2.50
CA LEU A 191 3.92 4.26 2.43
C LEU A 191 4.05 3.54 1.09
N PHE A 192 4.19 2.22 1.13
CA PHE A 192 4.17 1.36 -0.05
C PHE A 192 2.85 0.63 -0.18
N TYR A 193 2.19 0.79 -1.31
CA TYR A 193 1.11 -0.08 -1.76
C TYR A 193 1.70 -1.11 -2.71
N MET A 194 2.03 -2.29 -2.19
CA MET A 194 2.55 -3.41 -2.95
C MET A 194 1.40 -4.27 -3.42
N VAL A 195 1.02 -4.12 -4.69
CA VAL A 195 -0.20 -4.70 -5.27
C VAL A 195 0.14 -5.53 -6.48
N SER A 196 -0.54 -6.67 -6.65
CA SER A 196 -0.36 -7.52 -7.81
C SER A 196 -0.81 -6.79 -9.08
N ASP A 197 0.04 -6.80 -10.11
CA ASP A 197 -0.20 -6.24 -11.44
C ASP A 197 -0.60 -4.74 -11.46
N ALA A 198 -0.22 -3.98 -10.43
CA ALA A 198 -0.47 -2.55 -10.37
C ALA A 198 0.56 -1.78 -11.19
N GLU A 199 0.13 -1.15 -12.27
CA GLU A 199 0.97 -0.33 -13.14
C GLU A 199 0.18 0.86 -13.67
N ILE A 200 0.78 2.05 -13.60
CA ILE A 200 0.24 3.26 -14.21
C ILE A 200 1.07 3.56 -15.46
N SER A 201 0.49 3.27 -16.62
CA SER A 201 1.17 3.43 -17.91
C SER A 201 0.21 3.92 -19.00
N SER A 202 0.79 4.44 -20.09
CA SER A 202 0.05 4.85 -21.29
C SER A 202 -0.73 3.73 -21.97
N ASP A 203 -0.37 2.47 -21.70
CA ASP A 203 -1.08 1.30 -22.22
C ASP A 203 -2.44 1.08 -21.51
N ASN A 204 -2.54 1.55 -20.26
CA ASN A 204 -3.70 1.32 -19.42
C ASN A 204 -4.55 2.57 -19.18
N PHE A 205 -3.94 3.77 -19.30
CA PHE A 205 -4.55 5.04 -18.95
C PHE A 205 -4.24 6.11 -19.99
N THR A 206 -5.10 7.11 -20.08
CA THR A 206 -4.79 8.37 -20.77
C THR A 206 -3.95 9.23 -19.84
N ILE A 207 -2.70 9.50 -20.22
CA ILE A 207 -1.79 10.31 -19.40
C ILE A 207 -1.92 11.78 -19.80
N PRO A 208 -2.25 12.70 -18.87
CA PRO A 208 -2.23 14.13 -19.13
C PRO A 208 -0.84 14.63 -19.59
N GLU A 209 -0.80 15.62 -20.48
CA GLU A 209 0.45 16.11 -21.11
C GLU A 209 1.50 16.63 -20.11
N ASN A 210 1.04 17.14 -18.97
CA ASN A 210 1.92 17.66 -17.90
C ASN A 210 2.52 16.57 -17.00
N ILE A 211 2.10 15.32 -17.13
CA ILE A 211 2.63 14.19 -16.35
C ILE A 211 3.70 13.48 -17.16
N GLY A 212 4.92 13.42 -16.59
CA GLY A 212 6.06 12.78 -17.22
C GLY A 212 5.89 11.26 -17.30
N THR A 213 6.31 10.68 -18.43
CA THR A 213 6.36 9.23 -18.64
C THR A 213 7.79 8.77 -18.93
N SER A 214 8.10 7.54 -18.58
CA SER A 214 9.34 6.86 -18.97
C SER A 214 9.34 6.54 -20.48
N ALA A 215 10.47 6.02 -20.98
CA ALA A 215 10.56 5.54 -22.36
C ALA A 215 9.59 4.36 -22.65
N GLU A 216 9.26 3.58 -21.62
CA GLU A 216 8.30 2.48 -21.67
C GLU A 216 6.85 2.94 -21.46
N GLY A 217 6.59 4.23 -21.31
CA GLY A 217 5.25 4.80 -21.12
C GLY A 217 4.71 4.69 -19.69
N THR A 218 5.51 4.26 -18.72
CA THR A 218 5.11 4.22 -17.30
C THR A 218 5.21 5.60 -16.65
N VAL A 219 4.37 5.88 -15.66
CA VAL A 219 4.39 7.13 -14.88
C VAL A 219 5.22 6.93 -13.62
N PRO A 220 6.45 7.49 -13.53
CA PRO A 220 7.32 7.26 -12.38
C PRO A 220 6.93 8.07 -11.14
N ALA A 221 6.31 9.24 -11.33
CA ALA A 221 5.92 10.10 -10.23
C ALA A 221 4.76 11.03 -10.60
N MET A 222 3.95 11.38 -9.61
CA MET A 222 2.91 12.42 -9.70
C MET A 222 2.88 13.24 -8.42
N ASN A 223 2.75 14.54 -8.54
CA ASN A 223 2.36 15.37 -7.40
C ASN A 223 0.85 15.26 -7.15
N ILE A 224 0.37 15.79 -6.00
CA ILE A 224 -1.04 15.69 -5.61
C ILE A 224 -2.01 16.41 -6.57
N GLU A 225 -1.57 17.42 -7.29
CA GLU A 225 -2.39 18.14 -8.30
C GLU A 225 -2.47 17.31 -9.59
N GLU A 226 -1.37 16.70 -9.99
CA GLU A 226 -1.31 15.78 -11.13
C GLU A 226 -2.17 14.53 -10.89
N VAL A 227 -2.25 14.04 -9.63
CA VAL A 227 -3.17 12.96 -9.26
C VAL A 227 -4.63 13.35 -9.54
N ASP A 228 -5.05 14.57 -9.19
CA ASP A 228 -6.42 15.02 -9.48
C ASP A 228 -6.68 15.08 -10.98
N GLN A 229 -5.75 15.63 -11.75
CA GLN A 229 -5.87 15.73 -13.21
C GLN A 229 -5.92 14.34 -13.85
N PHE A 230 -5.08 13.42 -13.38
CA PHE A 230 -5.07 12.04 -13.85
C PHE A 230 -6.41 11.34 -13.61
N ILE A 231 -6.97 11.47 -12.39
CA ILE A 231 -8.27 10.88 -12.03
C ILE A 231 -9.38 11.49 -12.89
N GLU A 232 -9.42 12.80 -13.06
CA GLU A 232 -10.45 13.49 -13.87
C GLU A 232 -10.37 13.09 -15.35
N THR A 233 -9.17 13.04 -15.92
CA THR A 233 -8.94 12.63 -17.32
C THR A 233 -9.41 11.20 -17.58
N ASN A 234 -9.27 10.32 -16.61
CA ASN A 234 -9.62 8.90 -16.74
C ASN A 234 -10.97 8.53 -16.11
N LYS A 235 -11.77 9.50 -15.70
CA LYS A 235 -13.05 9.30 -14.99
C LYS A 235 -14.05 8.44 -15.77
N ALA A 236 -14.04 8.51 -17.09
CA ALA A 236 -14.91 7.68 -17.93
C ALA A 236 -14.63 6.17 -17.78
N LEU A 237 -13.42 5.79 -17.42
CA LEU A 237 -13.07 4.40 -17.13
C LEU A 237 -13.77 3.88 -15.85
N VAL A 238 -14.02 4.75 -14.87
CA VAL A 238 -14.71 4.43 -13.61
C VAL A 238 -16.22 4.36 -13.84
N ASN A 239 -16.78 5.34 -14.55
CA ASN A 239 -18.26 5.42 -14.79
C ASN A 239 -18.78 4.26 -15.64
N SER A 240 -17.96 3.67 -16.50
CA SER A 240 -18.33 2.47 -17.25
C SER A 240 -18.44 1.21 -16.37
N MET A 241 -17.96 1.27 -15.12
CA MET A 241 -17.90 0.17 -14.16
C MET A 241 -19.00 0.23 -13.10
N GLU A 242 -19.55 1.40 -12.80
CA GLU A 242 -20.63 1.58 -11.80
C GLU A 242 -21.95 0.87 -12.20
N ILE A 243 -22.06 0.36 -13.43
CA ILE A 243 -23.26 -0.32 -13.93
C ILE A 243 -23.43 -1.75 -13.40
N SER A 244 -22.47 -2.30 -12.66
CA SER A 244 -22.62 -3.62 -12.04
C SER A 244 -22.86 -3.55 -10.52
N GLU A 245 -23.88 -2.83 -10.09
CA GLU A 245 -24.27 -2.68 -8.67
C GLU A 245 -24.63 -3.99 -7.95
N ASN A 246 -24.59 -5.13 -8.64
CA ASN A 246 -24.89 -6.46 -8.12
C ASN A 246 -23.73 -7.46 -8.23
N SER A 247 -22.46 -6.99 -8.32
CA SER A 247 -21.37 -7.93 -8.32
C SER A 247 -21.15 -8.50 -6.91
N THR A 248 -21.36 -9.80 -6.78
CA THR A 248 -20.98 -10.60 -5.60
C THR A 248 -19.46 -10.73 -5.46
N GLU A 249 -18.69 -9.94 -6.21
CA GLU A 249 -17.24 -10.08 -6.31
C GLU A 249 -16.54 -8.85 -5.72
N PRO A 250 -15.43 -9.04 -4.97
CA PRO A 250 -14.63 -7.95 -4.47
C PRO A 250 -14.02 -7.16 -5.63
N LEU A 251 -13.56 -5.94 -5.38
CA LEU A 251 -12.67 -5.12 -6.22
C LEU A 251 -11.50 -5.88 -6.86
N VAL A 252 -11.39 -7.14 -6.59
CA VAL A 252 -10.28 -8.04 -6.88
C VAL A 252 -10.71 -9.27 -7.66
N VAL A 253 -11.95 -9.40 -8.15
CA VAL A 253 -12.36 -10.53 -8.97
C VAL A 253 -12.71 -10.08 -10.40
N PHE A 254 -11.89 -10.53 -11.25
CA PHE A 254 -11.73 -10.33 -12.67
C PHE A 254 -12.95 -10.69 -13.52
N LYS A 255 -13.53 -9.73 -14.24
CA LYS A 255 -14.15 -10.02 -15.55
C LYS A 255 -13.24 -9.59 -16.71
N ASP A 256 -12.39 -8.57 -16.45
CA ASP A 256 -11.35 -8.14 -17.39
C ASP A 256 -10.15 -7.64 -16.57
N LYS A 257 -8.95 -8.21 -16.78
CA LYS A 257 -7.71 -7.80 -16.10
C LYS A 257 -7.50 -6.29 -16.06
N LYS A 258 -7.94 -5.61 -17.11
CA LYS A 258 -7.75 -4.18 -17.32
C LYS A 258 -8.66 -3.32 -16.42
N THR A 259 -9.88 -3.76 -16.17
CA THR A 259 -10.94 -3.00 -15.48
C THR A 259 -10.71 -2.94 -13.98
N VAL A 260 -10.39 -4.06 -13.36
CA VAL A 260 -10.13 -4.17 -11.91
C VAL A 260 -8.86 -3.43 -11.53
N SER A 261 -7.85 -3.48 -12.37
CA SER A 261 -6.62 -2.71 -12.18
C SER A 261 -6.89 -1.20 -12.08
N CYS A 262 -7.75 -0.65 -12.93
CA CYS A 262 -8.07 0.78 -12.94
C CYS A 262 -8.74 1.24 -11.64
N GLU A 263 -9.77 0.57 -11.17
CA GLU A 263 -10.50 0.95 -9.95
C GLU A 263 -9.61 0.85 -8.71
N THR A 264 -8.78 -0.18 -8.62
CA THR A 264 -7.79 -0.32 -7.57
C THR A 264 -6.81 0.85 -7.61
N ILE A 265 -6.26 1.19 -8.78
CA ILE A 265 -5.33 2.32 -8.94
C ILE A 265 -5.97 3.63 -8.50
N PHE A 266 -7.21 3.93 -8.91
CA PHE A 266 -7.90 5.16 -8.48
C PHE A 266 -8.11 5.22 -6.98
N THR A 267 -8.48 4.11 -6.36
CA THR A 267 -8.60 4.03 -4.90
C THR A 267 -7.26 4.31 -4.22
N LEU A 268 -6.19 3.68 -4.68
CA LEU A 268 -4.85 3.88 -4.14
C LEU A 268 -4.37 5.33 -4.33
N LEU A 269 -4.59 5.93 -5.50
CA LEU A 269 -4.23 7.32 -5.76
C LEU A 269 -4.97 8.30 -4.84
N LYS A 270 -6.27 8.11 -4.60
CA LYS A 270 -7.04 8.93 -3.65
C LYS A 270 -6.51 8.79 -2.22
N LEU A 271 -6.20 7.56 -1.80
CA LEU A 271 -5.63 7.29 -0.48
C LEU A 271 -4.21 7.88 -0.35
N ALA A 272 -3.39 7.73 -1.39
CA ALA A 272 -2.05 8.29 -1.44
C ALA A 272 -2.05 9.81 -1.33
N LYS A 273 -2.90 10.49 -2.11
CA LYS A 273 -3.09 11.94 -2.04
C LYS A 273 -3.47 12.38 -0.62
N THR A 274 -4.46 11.70 -0.01
CA THR A 274 -4.87 12.01 1.37
C THR A 274 -3.71 11.82 2.34
N ALA A 275 -2.96 10.72 2.24
CA ALA A 275 -1.81 10.46 3.10
C ALA A 275 -0.73 11.55 2.98
N CYS A 276 -0.40 11.97 1.74
CA CYS A 276 0.57 13.04 1.51
C CYS A 276 0.09 14.39 2.09
N ASN A 277 -1.19 14.73 1.95
CA ASN A 277 -1.77 15.95 2.53
C ASN A 277 -1.73 15.95 4.07
N GLU A 278 -1.82 14.77 4.68
CA GLU A 278 -1.79 14.58 6.14
C GLU A 278 -0.38 14.38 6.70
N GLY A 279 0.65 14.53 5.87
CA GLY A 279 2.05 14.61 6.31
C GLY A 279 2.88 13.34 6.13
N VAL A 280 2.44 12.38 5.33
CA VAL A 280 3.30 11.31 4.82
C VAL A 280 4.17 11.89 3.70
N ASP A 281 5.48 11.71 3.78
CA ASP A 281 6.42 12.31 2.81
C ASP A 281 6.19 11.82 1.38
N ARG A 282 6.04 10.50 1.23
CA ARG A 282 5.87 9.86 -0.08
C ARG A 282 5.00 8.62 0.02
N VAL A 283 4.20 8.40 -1.00
CA VAL A 283 3.47 7.15 -1.19
C VAL A 283 3.88 6.52 -2.51
N HIS A 284 4.16 5.23 -2.50
CA HIS A 284 4.59 4.49 -3.68
C HIS A 284 3.57 3.39 -4.00
N ILE A 285 3.11 3.35 -5.24
CA ILE A 285 2.29 2.25 -5.76
C ILE A 285 3.23 1.39 -6.60
N ILE A 286 3.48 0.15 -6.16
CA ILE A 286 4.46 -0.75 -6.77
C ILE A 286 3.82 -2.05 -7.23
N ASN A 287 4.30 -2.54 -8.37
CA ASN A 287 3.86 -3.83 -8.91
C ASN A 287 4.55 -4.98 -8.17
N GLY A 288 3.83 -5.62 -7.25
CA GLY A 288 4.33 -6.78 -6.50
C GLY A 288 4.49 -8.05 -7.32
N SER A 289 4.03 -8.09 -8.58
CA SER A 289 4.27 -9.23 -9.47
C SER A 289 5.70 -9.24 -10.03
N ILE A 290 6.44 -8.14 -9.85
CA ILE A 290 7.83 -7.99 -10.30
C ILE A 290 8.77 -8.16 -9.11
N ASP A 291 9.84 -8.94 -9.28
CA ASP A 291 10.86 -9.15 -8.26
C ASP A 291 11.76 -7.93 -8.08
N GLY A 292 12.21 -7.67 -6.84
CA GLY A 292 13.15 -6.59 -6.50
C GLY A 292 12.57 -5.18 -6.53
N THR A 293 11.25 -5.01 -6.61
CA THR A 293 10.59 -3.69 -6.68
C THR A 293 10.83 -2.86 -5.42
N VAL A 294 10.80 -3.45 -4.24
CA VAL A 294 10.96 -2.74 -2.96
C VAL A 294 12.36 -2.12 -2.81
N PRO A 295 13.46 -2.88 -2.97
CA PRO A 295 14.80 -2.28 -2.89
C PRO A 295 15.06 -1.28 -4.02
N CYS A 296 14.55 -1.51 -5.23
CA CYS A 296 14.66 -0.53 -6.30
C CYS A 296 13.99 0.79 -5.95
N GLU A 297 12.83 0.75 -5.31
CA GLU A 297 12.07 1.95 -4.92
C GLU A 297 12.72 2.72 -3.74
N ILE A 298 13.46 2.04 -2.88
CA ILE A 298 14.10 2.65 -1.72
C ILE A 298 15.52 3.13 -2.03
N PHE A 299 16.28 2.35 -2.79
CA PHE A 299 17.73 2.51 -2.94
C PHE A 299 18.17 3.00 -4.33
N SER A 300 17.24 3.45 -5.18
CA SER A 300 17.58 4.06 -6.48
C SER A 300 16.85 5.39 -6.68
N ASP A 301 17.38 6.21 -7.58
CA ASP A 301 16.76 7.49 -7.96
C ASP A 301 15.56 7.29 -8.88
N LEU A 302 15.60 6.24 -9.70
CA LEU A 302 14.52 5.82 -10.59
C LEU A 302 13.88 4.59 -9.98
N GLY A 303 12.76 4.76 -9.28
CA GLY A 303 11.94 3.68 -8.77
C GLY A 303 11.35 2.81 -9.87
N SER A 304 10.73 1.69 -9.49
CA SER A 304 10.05 0.76 -10.39
C SER A 304 8.53 0.94 -10.42
N GLY A 305 7.99 1.78 -9.52
CA GLY A 305 6.57 2.07 -9.39
C GLY A 305 6.24 3.53 -9.66
N THR A 306 5.06 3.95 -9.21
CA THR A 306 4.62 5.35 -9.25
C THR A 306 4.69 5.97 -7.87
N MET A 307 5.47 7.01 -7.72
CA MET A 307 5.60 7.80 -6.49
C MET A 307 4.62 8.96 -6.48
N ILE A 308 3.87 9.11 -5.38
CA ILE A 308 3.01 10.25 -5.12
C ILE A 308 3.63 11.11 -4.02
N TYR A 309 3.67 12.44 -4.22
CA TYR A 309 4.31 13.39 -3.32
C TYR A 309 3.58 14.75 -3.30
N THR A 310 3.85 15.57 -2.27
CA THR A 310 3.39 16.96 -2.20
C THR A 310 4.32 17.90 -2.99
N ASN A 311 3.81 19.06 -3.42
CA ASN A 311 4.56 20.07 -4.19
C ASN A 311 5.81 20.66 -3.49
N ASN A 312 6.09 20.26 -2.27
CA ASN A 312 7.30 20.67 -1.52
C ASN A 312 8.57 19.93 -1.95
N TYR A 313 8.49 19.02 -2.90
CA TYR A 313 9.65 18.44 -3.55
C TYR A 313 10.27 19.51 -4.44
N GLY A 314 11.55 19.83 -4.19
CA GLY A 314 12.27 20.95 -4.75
C GLY A 314 11.81 21.29 -6.16
N LYS A 315 11.33 22.50 -6.35
CA LYS A 315 10.77 22.94 -7.63
C LYS A 315 11.78 22.59 -8.72
N ILE A 316 11.43 21.61 -9.56
CA ILE A 316 12.07 21.52 -10.87
C ILE A 316 11.74 22.85 -11.54
N ARG A 317 12.73 23.70 -11.66
CA ARG A 317 12.63 25.00 -12.29
C ARG A 317 13.60 25.05 -13.45
N ASP A 318 13.34 25.91 -14.41
CA ASP A 318 14.28 26.20 -15.46
C ASP A 318 15.62 26.62 -14.86
N MET A 319 16.69 26.08 -15.41
CA MET A 319 18.07 26.36 -15.01
C MET A 319 18.37 27.85 -15.19
N THR A 320 18.86 28.47 -14.15
CA THR A 320 19.36 29.86 -14.20
C THR A 320 20.88 29.90 -14.42
N ARG A 321 21.44 31.09 -14.70
CA ARG A 321 22.89 31.25 -14.83
C ARG A 321 23.66 30.89 -13.55
N ASP A 322 23.04 31.05 -12.42
CA ASP A 322 23.66 30.77 -11.10
C ASP A 322 23.79 29.26 -10.83
N ASP A 323 22.98 28.44 -11.52
CA ASP A 323 23.02 26.96 -11.36
C ASP A 323 24.10 26.29 -12.23
N ILE A 324 24.70 27.05 -13.19
CA ILE A 324 25.63 26.49 -14.18
C ILE A 324 26.84 25.80 -13.50
N SER A 325 27.37 26.37 -12.44
CA SER A 325 28.51 25.82 -11.72
C SER A 325 28.21 24.49 -11.03
N GLU A 326 27.00 24.34 -10.48
CA GLU A 326 26.54 23.12 -9.84
C GLU A 326 26.21 22.03 -10.86
N VAL A 327 25.57 22.41 -11.97
CA VAL A 327 25.28 21.48 -13.08
C VAL A 327 26.55 20.97 -13.74
N ILE A 328 27.58 21.81 -13.93
CA ILE A 328 28.87 21.40 -14.48
C ILE A 328 29.58 20.43 -13.51
N ALA A 329 29.45 20.62 -12.20
CA ALA A 329 30.03 19.72 -11.19
C ALA A 329 29.33 18.34 -11.13
N LEU A 330 28.12 18.21 -11.68
CA LEU A 330 27.36 16.97 -11.78
C LEU A 330 27.66 16.18 -13.07
N MET A 331 28.25 16.80 -14.08
CA MET A 331 28.67 16.17 -15.35
C MET A 331 30.11 15.65 -15.26
#